data_2d7d03f1b5a9a74059f806cd2be1bb76
#
_entry.id   2d7d03f1b5a9a74059f806cd2be1bb76
#
_cell.length_a   1.000
_cell.length_b   1.000
_cell.length_c   1.000
_cell.angle_alpha   90.00
_cell.angle_beta   90.00
_cell.angle_gamma   90.00
#
_symmetry.space_group_name_H-M   'P 1'
#
loop_
_entity.id
_entity.type
_entity.pdbx_description
1 polymer ?
#
loop_
_entity_poly.entity_id
_entity_poly.type
_entity_poly.pdbx_seq_one_letter_code
_entity_poly.pdbx_strand_id
1 'polypeptide(L)'
;MIKTFQQVRHQLRPFKPKKKWYRRWVKRSAIALILRQTETGLEALMIKRAEREGDPWSGHMAFPGGRGELADSNNLHTARRETWEEIGLDTDQHTECLGRLSDIATPRFQGHHRMVVTPYLFTIDQVPELNPNHEVAEVIWVPLAFLANADNRELMQLQRKDVTRDIPCYFYNEKRIWGLSLTMLDELVNLIRG
;
A
#
# COMPACT_ATOMS: atom_id res chain seq x y z
N MET A 1 6.37 20.67 -0.24
CA MET A 1 5.79 19.33 -0.32
C MET A 1 4.80 19.28 -1.47
N ILE A 2 4.75 18.20 -2.24
CA ILE A 2 3.81 18.00 -3.36
C ILE A 2 2.39 17.92 -2.81
N LYS A 3 1.48 18.75 -3.38
CA LYS A 3 0.09 18.84 -2.94
C LYS A 3 -0.92 18.46 -4.03
N THR A 4 -0.48 18.22 -5.25
CA THR A 4 -1.37 18.00 -6.38
C THR A 4 -1.02 16.75 -7.19
N PHE A 5 -2.01 16.14 -7.83
CA PHE A 5 -1.81 15.02 -8.76
C PHE A 5 -0.87 15.37 -9.94
N GLN A 6 -0.93 16.62 -10.42
CA GLN A 6 -0.05 17.06 -11.49
C GLN A 6 1.44 16.97 -11.10
N GLN A 7 1.76 17.34 -9.86
CA GLN A 7 3.11 17.21 -9.34
C GLN A 7 3.53 15.73 -9.21
N VAL A 8 2.63 14.87 -8.74
CA VAL A 8 2.88 13.40 -8.68
C VAL A 8 3.18 12.84 -10.08
N ARG A 9 2.34 13.18 -11.08
CA ARG A 9 2.57 12.75 -12.48
C ARG A 9 3.93 13.23 -13.01
N HIS A 10 4.32 14.45 -12.68
CA HIS A 10 5.61 15.01 -13.12
C HIS A 10 6.79 14.22 -12.55
N GLN A 11 6.76 13.89 -11.27
CA GLN A 11 7.81 13.11 -10.59
C GLN A 11 7.83 11.64 -11.03
N LEU A 12 6.70 11.07 -11.41
CA LEU A 12 6.63 9.70 -11.90
C LEU A 12 7.22 9.52 -13.30
N ARG A 13 7.21 10.54 -14.15
CA ARG A 13 7.70 10.45 -15.54
C ARG A 13 9.13 9.92 -15.67
N PRO A 14 10.13 10.43 -14.90
CA PRO A 14 11.50 9.92 -14.95
C PRO A 14 11.69 8.65 -14.09
N PHE A 15 10.72 8.28 -13.26
CA PHE A 15 10.87 7.19 -12.31
C PHE A 15 10.90 5.83 -13.00
N LYS A 16 11.92 5.04 -12.67
CA LYS A 16 12.09 3.67 -13.19
C LYS A 16 11.93 2.68 -12.04
N PRO A 17 10.74 2.05 -11.89
CA PRO A 17 10.50 1.12 -10.80
C PRO A 17 11.42 -0.10 -10.89
N LYS A 18 12.04 -0.48 -9.78
CA LYS A 18 12.89 -1.65 -9.68
C LYS A 18 12.05 -2.92 -9.72
N LYS A 19 12.28 -3.76 -10.72
CA LYS A 19 11.60 -5.06 -10.84
C LYS A 19 12.49 -6.15 -10.29
N LYS A 20 11.96 -7.03 -9.45
CA LYS A 20 12.69 -8.23 -9.01
C LYS A 20 12.80 -9.20 -10.19
N TRP A 21 14.03 -9.53 -10.62
CA TRP A 21 14.29 -10.38 -11.78
C TRP A 21 13.66 -11.78 -11.66
N TYR A 22 13.55 -12.30 -10.41
CA TYR A 22 12.99 -13.61 -10.09
C TYR A 22 11.45 -13.61 -9.89
N ARG A 23 10.76 -12.46 -10.10
CA ARG A 23 9.31 -12.32 -9.83
C ARG A 23 8.43 -13.33 -10.55
N ARG A 24 8.87 -13.87 -11.68
CA ARG A 24 8.12 -14.87 -12.44
C ARG A 24 8.16 -16.28 -11.84
N TRP A 25 9.09 -16.56 -10.93
CA TRP A 25 9.26 -17.87 -10.29
C TRP A 25 8.76 -17.92 -8.85
N VAL A 26 8.17 -16.84 -8.36
CA VAL A 26 7.64 -16.77 -7.00
C VAL A 26 6.17 -16.34 -7.04
N LYS A 27 5.45 -16.57 -5.93
CA LYS A 27 4.09 -16.05 -5.79
C LYS A 27 4.11 -14.53 -5.93
N ARG A 28 3.10 -14.00 -6.60
CA ARG A 28 2.93 -12.56 -6.83
C ARG A 28 1.71 -12.05 -6.10
N SER A 29 1.82 -10.83 -5.66
CA SER A 29 0.73 -10.03 -5.09
C SER A 29 0.77 -8.66 -5.72
N ALA A 30 -0.34 -7.99 -5.76
CA ALA A 30 -0.42 -6.60 -6.17
C ALA A 30 -1.34 -5.82 -5.25
N ILE A 31 -1.02 -4.55 -5.03
CA ILE A 31 -1.81 -3.65 -4.21
C ILE A 31 -2.15 -2.37 -4.97
N ALA A 32 -3.24 -1.72 -4.59
CA ALA A 32 -3.62 -0.41 -5.07
C ALA A 32 -3.27 0.66 -4.01
N LEU A 33 -2.30 1.51 -4.34
CA LEU A 33 -2.01 2.71 -3.58
C LEU A 33 -2.80 3.85 -4.22
N ILE A 34 -3.90 4.26 -3.59
CA ILE A 34 -4.86 5.21 -4.14
C ILE A 34 -4.68 6.54 -3.43
N LEU A 35 -4.47 7.61 -4.20
CA LEU A 35 -4.35 8.97 -3.70
C LEU A 35 -5.60 9.77 -4.03
N ARG A 36 -6.08 10.55 -3.06
CA ARG A 36 -7.01 11.65 -3.29
C ARG A 36 -6.36 12.98 -3.00
N GLN A 37 -6.86 14.01 -3.64
CA GLN A 37 -6.44 15.39 -3.39
C GLN A 37 -7.51 16.10 -2.54
N THR A 38 -7.06 16.76 -1.47
CA THR A 38 -7.89 17.59 -0.61
C THR A 38 -7.35 19.03 -0.60
N GLU A 39 -8.04 19.91 0.07
CA GLU A 39 -7.57 21.31 0.26
C GLU A 39 -6.24 21.37 1.01
N THR A 40 -5.98 20.42 1.90
CA THR A 40 -4.76 20.36 2.72
C THR A 40 -3.63 19.60 2.06
N GLY A 41 -3.87 18.87 0.97
CA GLY A 41 -2.88 18.13 0.22
C GLY A 41 -3.34 16.73 -0.20
N LEU A 42 -2.38 15.85 -0.41
CA LEU A 42 -2.65 14.47 -0.85
C LEU A 42 -2.80 13.53 0.35
N GLU A 43 -3.74 12.61 0.22
CA GLU A 43 -3.96 11.53 1.18
C GLU A 43 -3.93 10.18 0.47
N ALA A 44 -3.41 9.16 1.15
CA ALA A 44 -3.39 7.78 0.68
C ALA A 44 -4.47 6.97 1.37
N LEU A 45 -5.24 6.21 0.58
CA LEU A 45 -6.20 5.24 1.10
C LEU A 45 -5.47 4.05 1.68
N MET A 46 -5.79 3.72 2.91
CA MET A 46 -5.36 2.50 3.60
C MET A 46 -6.57 1.77 4.17
N ILE A 47 -6.42 0.48 4.39
CA ILE A 47 -7.41 -0.34 5.09
C ILE A 47 -6.83 -0.86 6.41
N LYS A 48 -7.65 -0.90 7.45
CA LYS A 48 -7.37 -1.72 8.63
C LYS A 48 -7.96 -3.11 8.37
N ARG A 49 -7.10 -4.13 8.35
CA ARG A 49 -7.56 -5.51 8.21
C ARG A 49 -8.42 -5.92 9.40
N ALA A 50 -9.47 -6.68 9.15
CA ALA A 50 -10.29 -7.25 10.21
C ALA A 50 -9.45 -8.18 11.11
N GLU A 51 -9.80 -8.24 12.38
CA GLU A 51 -9.15 -9.15 13.31
C GLU A 51 -9.64 -10.58 13.06
N ARG A 52 -8.70 -11.50 12.84
CA ARG A 52 -8.96 -12.91 12.60
C ARG A 52 -7.97 -13.76 13.39
N GLU A 53 -8.49 -14.75 14.08
CA GLU A 53 -7.66 -15.72 14.78
C GLU A 53 -6.77 -16.47 13.79
N GLY A 54 -5.48 -16.60 14.11
CA GLY A 54 -4.49 -17.29 13.27
C GLY A 54 -3.93 -16.48 12.09
N ASP A 55 -4.42 -15.26 11.82
CA ASP A 55 -3.82 -14.36 10.82
C ASP A 55 -2.74 -13.49 11.47
N PRO A 56 -1.45 -13.68 11.12
CA PRO A 56 -0.35 -12.89 11.69
C PRO A 56 -0.39 -11.40 11.27
N TRP A 57 -1.22 -11.02 10.31
CA TRP A 57 -1.44 -9.64 9.87
C TRP A 57 -2.80 -9.07 10.30
N SER A 58 -3.46 -9.74 11.24
CA SER A 58 -4.72 -9.33 11.84
C SER A 58 -4.63 -7.91 12.41
N GLY A 59 -5.58 -7.04 12.10
CA GLY A 59 -5.63 -5.65 12.56
C GLY A 59 -4.56 -4.70 11.97
N HIS A 60 -3.71 -5.18 11.06
CA HIS A 60 -2.66 -4.34 10.47
C HIS A 60 -3.22 -3.36 9.44
N MET A 61 -2.53 -2.20 9.35
CA MET A 61 -2.75 -1.24 8.27
C MET A 61 -2.11 -1.73 6.99
N ALA A 62 -2.89 -1.77 5.92
CA ALA A 62 -2.48 -2.25 4.60
C ALA A 62 -3.06 -1.36 3.49
N PHE A 63 -2.65 -1.62 2.27
CA PHE A 63 -3.32 -1.13 1.07
C PHE A 63 -4.28 -2.22 0.56
N PRO A 64 -5.38 -1.84 -0.09
CA PRO A 64 -6.21 -2.82 -0.80
C PRO A 64 -5.36 -3.63 -1.77
N GLY A 65 -5.53 -4.95 -1.76
CA GLY A 65 -4.79 -5.82 -2.63
C GLY A 65 -4.48 -7.20 -2.05
N GLY A 66 -4.08 -8.11 -2.92
CA GLY A 66 -3.86 -9.49 -2.52
C GLY A 66 -3.05 -10.29 -3.51
N ARG A 67 -3.24 -11.59 -3.47
CA ARG A 67 -2.49 -12.56 -4.30
C ARG A 67 -3.05 -12.63 -5.71
N GLY A 68 -2.15 -12.73 -6.69
CA GLY A 68 -2.56 -13.02 -8.06
C GLY A 68 -3.17 -14.42 -8.19
N GLU A 69 -4.27 -14.48 -8.89
CA GLU A 69 -4.98 -15.69 -9.26
C GLU A 69 -4.70 -16.09 -10.72
N LEU A 70 -5.09 -17.31 -11.09
CA LEU A 70 -4.92 -17.81 -12.48
C LEU A 70 -5.76 -17.02 -13.49
N ALA A 71 -6.90 -16.50 -13.05
CA ALA A 71 -7.79 -15.67 -13.87
C ALA A 71 -7.27 -14.25 -14.10
N ASP A 72 -6.31 -13.80 -13.29
CA ASP A 72 -5.76 -12.46 -13.43
C ASP A 72 -4.85 -12.36 -14.67
N SER A 73 -5.21 -11.53 -15.62
CA SER A 73 -4.43 -11.32 -16.84
C SER A 73 -3.02 -10.76 -16.56
N ASN A 74 -2.89 -9.99 -15.47
CA ASN A 74 -1.63 -9.40 -15.03
C ASN A 74 -1.76 -8.86 -13.59
N ASN A 75 -0.66 -8.37 -13.00
CA ASN A 75 -0.65 -7.85 -11.63
C ASN A 75 -1.51 -6.58 -11.45
N LEU A 76 -1.71 -5.76 -12.47
CA LEU A 76 -2.61 -4.60 -12.38
C LEU A 76 -4.06 -5.08 -12.23
N HIS A 77 -4.44 -6.11 -12.98
CA HIS A 77 -5.75 -6.75 -12.84
C HIS A 77 -5.95 -7.31 -11.42
N THR A 78 -4.92 -7.97 -10.85
CA THR A 78 -4.95 -8.42 -9.45
C THR A 78 -5.26 -7.25 -8.49
N ALA A 79 -4.54 -6.14 -8.61
CA ALA A 79 -4.73 -4.98 -7.72
C ALA A 79 -6.16 -4.41 -7.82
N ARG A 80 -6.71 -4.35 -9.05
CA ARG A 80 -8.08 -3.87 -9.31
C ARG A 80 -9.14 -4.80 -8.75
N ARG A 81 -9.03 -6.10 -9.04
CA ARG A 81 -9.97 -7.13 -8.54
C ARG A 81 -10.00 -7.13 -7.01
N GLU A 82 -8.86 -7.18 -6.35
CA GLU A 82 -8.76 -7.18 -4.89
C GLU A 82 -9.33 -5.88 -4.28
N THR A 83 -9.06 -4.73 -4.91
CA THR A 83 -9.64 -3.45 -4.46
C THR A 83 -11.16 -3.45 -4.56
N TRP A 84 -11.71 -4.01 -5.64
CA TRP A 84 -13.14 -4.18 -5.76
C TRP A 84 -13.71 -5.14 -4.71
N GLU A 85 -13.07 -6.29 -4.50
CA GLU A 85 -13.50 -7.30 -3.53
C GLU A 85 -13.44 -6.80 -2.09
N GLU A 86 -12.37 -6.07 -1.72
CA GLU A 86 -12.14 -5.62 -0.35
C GLU A 86 -12.96 -4.38 0.03
N ILE A 87 -13.11 -3.41 -0.86
CA ILE A 87 -13.73 -2.10 -0.52
C ILE A 87 -14.82 -1.64 -1.52
N GLY A 88 -15.19 -2.45 -2.51
CA GLY A 88 -16.23 -2.13 -3.50
C GLY A 88 -15.85 -1.00 -4.46
N LEU A 89 -14.56 -0.64 -4.58
CA LEU A 89 -14.12 0.44 -5.46
C LEU A 89 -13.77 -0.09 -6.86
N ASP A 90 -14.57 0.29 -7.87
CA ASP A 90 -14.23 0.08 -9.27
C ASP A 90 -13.13 1.07 -9.71
N THR A 91 -11.90 0.57 -9.72
CA THR A 91 -10.75 1.39 -10.10
C THR A 91 -10.70 1.75 -11.58
N ASP A 92 -11.38 0.99 -12.45
CA ASP A 92 -11.45 1.31 -13.89
C ASP A 92 -12.39 2.49 -14.16
N GLN A 93 -13.46 2.62 -13.37
CA GLN A 93 -14.44 3.69 -13.52
C GLN A 93 -14.04 4.96 -12.77
N HIS A 94 -13.44 4.84 -11.59
CA HIS A 94 -13.28 5.95 -10.65
C HIS A 94 -11.85 6.46 -10.50
N THR A 95 -10.85 5.74 -11.06
CA THR A 95 -9.45 6.11 -10.85
C THR A 95 -8.64 6.20 -12.14
N GLU A 96 -7.56 6.96 -12.09
CA GLU A 96 -6.51 6.93 -13.11
C GLU A 96 -5.29 6.18 -12.56
N CYS A 97 -4.84 5.14 -13.28
CA CYS A 97 -3.61 4.43 -12.95
C CYS A 97 -2.41 5.24 -13.48
N LEU A 98 -1.61 5.82 -12.59
CA LEU A 98 -0.42 6.60 -12.94
C LEU A 98 0.80 5.71 -13.26
N GLY A 99 0.77 4.44 -12.84
CA GLY A 99 1.88 3.53 -13.02
C GLY A 99 2.10 2.64 -11.80
N ARG A 100 3.36 2.20 -11.62
CA ARG A 100 3.71 1.33 -10.50
C ARG A 100 4.94 1.82 -9.75
N LEU A 101 5.06 1.42 -8.49
CA LEU A 101 6.27 1.56 -7.70
C LEU A 101 7.16 0.31 -7.83
N SER A 102 8.29 0.28 -7.12
CA SER A 102 9.23 -0.84 -7.14
C SER A 102 8.64 -2.10 -6.49
N ASP A 103 9.04 -3.26 -7.02
CA ASP A 103 8.69 -4.54 -6.42
C ASP A 103 9.30 -4.70 -5.03
N ILE A 104 8.51 -5.13 -4.06
CA ILE A 104 8.94 -5.46 -2.71
C ILE A 104 8.90 -6.97 -2.53
N ALA A 105 10.01 -7.55 -2.06
CA ALA A 105 10.05 -8.97 -1.73
C ALA A 105 9.65 -9.17 -0.27
N THR A 106 8.69 -10.04 -0.01
CA THR A 106 8.36 -10.44 1.35
C THR A 106 9.47 -11.34 1.91
N PRO A 107 9.85 -11.19 3.19
CA PRO A 107 10.71 -12.17 3.84
C PRO A 107 10.00 -13.53 3.94
N ARG A 108 10.76 -14.63 4.01
CA ARG A 108 10.20 -15.93 4.40
C ARG A 108 9.76 -15.84 5.86
N PHE A 109 8.52 -16.17 6.14
CA PHE A 109 7.98 -16.14 7.50
C PHE A 109 7.08 -17.35 7.73
N GLN A 110 7.30 -18.11 8.81
CA GLN A 110 6.46 -19.21 9.29
C GLN A 110 5.91 -20.15 8.18
N GLY A 111 6.80 -20.68 7.34
CA GLY A 111 6.40 -21.59 6.24
C GLY A 111 5.84 -20.89 4.99
N HIS A 112 5.60 -19.58 5.03
CA HIS A 112 5.17 -18.84 3.84
C HIS A 112 6.31 -18.69 2.84
N HIS A 113 6.03 -19.04 1.59
CA HIS A 113 6.99 -18.84 0.50
C HIS A 113 7.26 -17.35 0.27
N ARG A 114 8.49 -17.04 -0.19
CA ARG A 114 8.83 -15.69 -0.65
C ARG A 114 7.83 -15.25 -1.74
N MET A 115 7.33 -14.04 -1.61
CA MET A 115 6.38 -13.43 -2.54
C MET A 115 6.94 -12.08 -3.01
N VAL A 116 6.56 -11.66 -4.20
CA VAL A 116 6.83 -10.32 -4.71
C VAL A 116 5.52 -9.54 -4.75
N VAL A 117 5.50 -8.40 -4.06
CA VAL A 117 4.38 -7.46 -4.05
C VAL A 117 4.69 -6.32 -5.02
N THR A 118 3.75 -6.01 -5.90
CA THR A 118 3.84 -4.90 -6.85
C THR A 118 2.81 -3.82 -6.49
N PRO A 119 3.23 -2.63 -6.03
CA PRO A 119 2.32 -1.53 -5.79
C PRO A 119 1.98 -0.81 -7.11
N TYR A 120 0.70 -0.57 -7.37
CA TYR A 120 0.21 0.30 -8.41
C TYR A 120 -0.32 1.59 -7.81
N LEU A 121 0.05 2.73 -8.41
CA LEU A 121 -0.36 4.04 -7.96
C LEU A 121 -1.53 4.54 -8.78
N PHE A 122 -2.59 4.90 -8.08
CA PHE A 122 -3.82 5.44 -8.65
C PHE A 122 -4.11 6.82 -8.07
N THR A 123 -4.86 7.62 -8.82
CA THR A 123 -5.47 8.86 -8.32
C THR A 123 -6.98 8.76 -8.46
N ILE A 124 -7.69 9.38 -7.53
CA ILE A 124 -9.14 9.45 -7.51
C ILE A 124 -9.59 10.88 -7.23
N ASP A 125 -10.42 11.45 -8.13
CA ASP A 125 -10.93 12.81 -7.97
C ASP A 125 -12.16 12.85 -7.07
N GLN A 126 -13.09 11.91 -7.27
CA GLN A 126 -14.30 11.78 -6.47
C GLN A 126 -14.39 10.35 -5.93
N VAL A 127 -14.42 10.24 -4.61
CA VAL A 127 -14.53 8.95 -3.94
C VAL A 127 -16.00 8.54 -3.92
N PRO A 128 -16.38 7.42 -4.58
CA PRO A 128 -17.74 6.91 -4.48
C PRO A 128 -18.00 6.33 -3.09
N GLU A 129 -19.23 5.90 -2.84
CA GLU A 129 -19.53 5.09 -1.66
C GLU A 129 -18.70 3.81 -1.68
N LEU A 130 -17.94 3.57 -0.61
CA LEU A 130 -17.13 2.38 -0.45
C LEU A 130 -17.89 1.34 0.36
N ASN A 131 -17.82 0.07 -0.07
CA ASN A 131 -18.48 -1.05 0.58
C ASN A 131 -17.45 -2.08 1.07
N PRO A 132 -16.82 -1.86 2.25
CA PRO A 132 -15.84 -2.78 2.79
C PRO A 132 -16.47 -4.16 3.05
N ASN A 133 -15.75 -5.22 2.63
CA ASN A 133 -16.14 -6.58 2.93
C ASN A 133 -15.70 -6.99 4.36
N HIS A 134 -15.96 -8.25 4.72
CA HIS A 134 -15.64 -8.78 6.04
C HIS A 134 -14.14 -8.90 6.35
N GLU A 135 -13.26 -8.66 5.39
CA GLU A 135 -11.79 -8.62 5.57
C GLU A 135 -11.29 -7.26 6.01
N VAL A 136 -12.09 -6.22 5.80
CA VAL A 136 -11.74 -4.83 6.06
C VAL A 136 -12.56 -4.30 7.23
N ALA A 137 -11.88 -3.98 8.33
CA ALA A 137 -12.53 -3.39 9.51
C ALA A 137 -12.80 -1.89 9.32
N GLU A 138 -11.91 -1.18 8.58
CA GLU A 138 -12.02 0.27 8.41
C GLU A 138 -11.25 0.70 7.15
N VAL A 139 -11.77 1.71 6.45
CA VAL A 139 -11.05 2.41 5.37
C VAL A 139 -10.63 3.79 5.88
N ILE A 140 -9.37 4.14 5.70
CA ILE A 140 -8.76 5.32 6.30
C ILE A 140 -7.96 6.08 5.25
N TRP A 141 -8.10 7.40 5.25
CA TRP A 141 -7.27 8.28 4.45
C TRP A 141 -6.16 8.88 5.32
N VAL A 142 -4.92 8.60 4.93
CA VAL A 142 -3.72 9.03 5.67
C VAL A 142 -3.05 10.18 4.91
N PRO A 143 -2.93 11.38 5.50
CA PRO A 143 -2.27 12.51 4.84
C PRO A 143 -0.80 12.20 4.54
N LEU A 144 -0.37 12.41 3.29
CA LEU A 144 1.05 12.26 2.94
C LEU A 144 1.93 13.27 3.67
N ALA A 145 1.35 14.41 4.06
CA ALA A 145 2.01 15.41 4.90
C ALA A 145 2.42 14.85 6.27
N PHE A 146 1.53 14.04 6.88
CA PHE A 146 1.81 13.35 8.15
C PHE A 146 2.99 12.39 8.01
N LEU A 147 2.98 11.57 6.95
CA LEU A 147 4.05 10.60 6.67
C LEU A 147 5.37 11.27 6.27
N ALA A 148 5.29 12.45 5.69
CA ALA A 148 6.46 13.21 5.29
C ALA A 148 7.13 13.97 6.45
N ASN A 149 6.44 14.18 7.57
CA ASN A 149 7.04 14.77 8.77
C ASN A 149 7.85 13.72 9.54
N ALA A 150 9.16 13.97 9.65
CA ALA A 150 10.06 13.06 10.35
C ALA A 150 9.75 12.93 11.84
N ASP A 151 9.16 13.97 12.46
CA ASP A 151 8.80 13.97 13.89
C ASP A 151 7.68 12.96 14.21
N ASN A 152 6.88 12.59 13.21
CA ASN A 152 5.84 11.58 13.38
C ASN A 152 6.37 10.14 13.25
N ARG A 153 7.66 9.98 12.87
CA ARG A 153 8.26 8.66 12.69
C ARG A 153 8.80 8.14 14.00
N GLU A 154 8.28 7.01 14.41
CA GLU A 154 8.63 6.34 15.67
C GLU A 154 9.41 5.04 15.40
N LEU A 155 9.98 4.49 16.45
CA LEU A 155 10.58 3.16 16.45
C LEU A 155 9.74 2.23 17.33
N MET A 156 9.42 1.06 16.82
CA MET A 156 8.79 -0.01 17.58
C MET A 156 9.73 -1.20 17.70
N GLN A 157 9.68 -1.89 18.83
CA GLN A 157 10.40 -3.13 18.99
C GLN A 157 9.65 -4.29 18.33
N LEU A 158 10.31 -4.96 17.40
CA LEU A 158 9.85 -6.20 16.80
C LEU A 158 10.68 -7.36 17.32
N GLN A 159 10.06 -8.20 18.14
CA GLN A 159 10.67 -9.44 18.57
C GLN A 159 10.45 -10.52 17.52
N ARG A 160 11.53 -11.10 17.04
CA ARG A 160 11.48 -12.21 16.09
C ARG A 160 12.45 -13.31 16.52
N LYS A 161 11.90 -14.43 17.01
CA LYS A 161 12.67 -15.47 17.71
C LYS A 161 13.45 -14.82 18.87
N ASP A 162 14.77 -15.00 18.92
CA ASP A 162 15.64 -14.50 19.99
C ASP A 162 16.23 -13.09 19.67
N VAL A 163 15.75 -12.44 18.60
CA VAL A 163 16.27 -11.14 18.18
C VAL A 163 15.17 -10.08 18.27
N THR A 164 15.41 -9.07 19.10
CA THR A 164 14.62 -7.84 19.13
C THR A 164 15.28 -6.80 18.23
N ARG A 165 14.51 -6.14 17.38
CA ARG A 165 14.98 -5.06 16.50
C ARG A 165 14.05 -3.88 16.58
N ASP A 166 14.63 -2.69 16.62
CA ASP A 166 13.89 -1.46 16.42
C ASP A 166 13.59 -1.29 14.93
N ILE A 167 12.31 -1.17 14.60
CA ILE A 167 11.84 -0.96 13.24
C ILE A 167 10.99 0.30 13.17
N PRO A 168 11.07 1.06 12.07
CA PRO A 168 10.30 2.28 11.93
C PRO A 168 8.80 1.99 11.79
N CYS A 169 8.01 2.89 12.37
CA CYS A 169 6.55 2.90 12.24
C CYS A 169 6.02 4.33 12.30
N TYR A 170 4.72 4.48 12.02
CA TYR A 170 3.92 5.66 12.32
C TYR A 170 2.68 5.23 13.08
N PHE A 171 2.17 6.09 13.95
CA PHE A 171 0.85 5.96 14.54
C PHE A 171 -0.04 7.08 14.00
N TYR A 172 -1.04 6.72 13.21
CA TYR A 172 -2.05 7.65 12.71
C TYR A 172 -3.40 7.25 13.28
N ASN A 173 -3.99 8.12 14.12
CA ASN A 173 -5.23 7.83 14.87
C ASN A 173 -5.16 6.45 15.55
N GLU A 174 -4.10 6.23 16.35
CA GLU A 174 -3.83 4.98 17.08
C GLU A 174 -3.56 3.74 16.20
N LYS A 175 -3.60 3.90 14.88
CA LYS A 175 -3.36 2.82 13.93
C LYS A 175 -1.92 2.80 13.48
N ARG A 176 -1.28 1.66 13.66
CA ARG A 176 0.15 1.50 13.38
C ARG A 176 0.40 1.16 11.91
N ILE A 177 1.19 2.01 11.25
CA ILE A 177 1.66 1.82 9.87
C ILE A 177 3.13 1.40 9.91
N TRP A 178 3.46 0.22 9.40
CA TRP A 178 4.81 -0.36 9.45
C TRP A 178 5.03 -1.40 8.35
N GLY A 179 6.21 -2.02 8.32
CA GLY A 179 6.50 -3.16 7.45
C GLY A 179 6.42 -2.85 5.97
N LEU A 180 5.73 -3.69 5.19
CA LEU A 180 5.63 -3.54 3.73
C LEU A 180 4.87 -2.27 3.35
N SER A 181 3.78 -1.96 4.06
CA SER A 181 2.98 -0.75 3.81
C SER A 181 3.82 0.51 3.99
N LEU A 182 4.62 0.55 5.06
CA LEU A 182 5.54 1.67 5.29
C LEU A 182 6.62 1.75 4.22
N THR A 183 7.19 0.63 3.78
CA THR A 183 8.20 0.62 2.70
C THR A 183 7.65 1.21 1.40
N MET A 184 6.39 0.94 1.06
CA MET A 184 5.73 1.50 -0.13
C MET A 184 5.48 3.00 0.03
N LEU A 185 5.03 3.43 1.20
CA LEU A 185 4.83 4.85 1.52
C LEU A 185 6.15 5.62 1.52
N ASP A 186 7.22 5.06 2.06
CA ASP A 186 8.55 5.67 2.03
C ASP A 186 9.03 5.90 0.59
N GLU A 187 8.86 4.92 -0.30
CA GLU A 187 9.22 5.10 -1.72
C GLU A 187 8.38 6.20 -2.37
N LEU A 188 7.06 6.20 -2.14
CA LEU A 188 6.16 7.22 -2.65
C LEU A 188 6.53 8.60 -2.12
N VAL A 189 6.66 8.77 -0.81
CA VAL A 189 6.98 10.06 -0.17
C VAL A 189 8.32 10.58 -0.68
N ASN A 190 9.33 9.73 -0.82
CA ASN A 190 10.63 10.11 -1.36
C ASN A 190 10.54 10.54 -2.83
N LEU A 191 9.76 9.80 -3.63
CA LEU A 191 9.53 10.12 -5.05
C LEU A 191 8.87 11.49 -5.22
N ILE A 192 7.90 11.83 -4.39
CA ILE A 192 7.16 13.10 -4.50
C ILE A 192 7.81 14.26 -3.76
N ARG A 193 8.86 14.02 -2.98
CA ARG A 193 9.68 15.10 -2.38
C ARG A 193 10.68 15.70 -3.38
N GLY A 194 11.08 14.93 -4.40
CA GLY A 194 12.04 15.31 -5.44
C GLY A 194 13.44 15.03 -5.00
#